data_9a79ec964e2fee54ae494e774e455100
#
_entry.id   9a79ec964e2fee54ae494e774e455100
#
_cell.length_a   1.000
_cell.length_b   1.000
_cell.length_c   1.000
_cell.angle_alpha   90.00
_cell.angle_beta   90.00
_cell.angle_gamma   90.00
#
_symmetry.space_group_name_H-M   'P 1'
#
loop_
_entity.id
_entity.type
_entity.pdbx_description
1 polymer ?
#
loop_
_entity_poly.entity_id
_entity_poly.type
_entity_poly.pdbx_seq_one_letter_code
_entity_poly.pdbx_strand_id
1 'polypeptide(L)'
;NTKVVMVPEKDGVTDAAALEELLKADPQAACFYVQQPNYYGNIEDGDALGRIVHGAGAKYIMGCNPMALAVMKTPAEYGADIAVGDGQPLGMPLAFGGPYLGFMTATAAMTRKLPGRIVGETADNQGRRAFVLTLQAREQHIRREKASSNVCSNQALCALAVGVYLSTMGNKGLKNVATQSISKAHYLAEGLVGAGLTLENKGEYFNEFVTTSDIPAEKILAALEAEDILGGYPLDDKRILWCCTEMNTKAEMDDVVRIVKEVG
;
A
#
# COMPACT_ATOMS: atom_id res chain seq x y z
N ASN A 1 -9.20 24.62 -1.44
CA ASN A 1 -7.73 24.79 -1.32
C ASN A 1 -7.26 24.07 -0.07
N THR A 2 -6.55 22.95 -0.24
CA THR A 2 -5.96 22.20 0.88
C THR A 2 -4.46 22.41 0.84
N LYS A 3 -3.85 22.78 1.97
CA LYS A 3 -2.40 22.84 2.12
C LYS A 3 -1.90 21.43 2.44
N VAL A 4 -0.91 20.96 1.68
CA VAL A 4 -0.21 19.72 1.95
C VAL A 4 1.16 20.05 2.52
N VAL A 5 1.53 19.41 3.62
CA VAL A 5 2.83 19.53 4.29
C VAL A 5 3.44 18.14 4.32
N MET A 6 4.64 18.00 3.75
CA MET A 6 5.40 16.75 3.79
C MET A 6 6.10 16.63 5.14
N VAL A 7 5.88 15.50 5.81
CA VAL A 7 6.62 15.14 7.02
C VAL A 7 7.98 14.60 6.59
N PRO A 8 9.09 15.05 7.16
CA PRO A 8 10.41 14.50 6.87
C PRO A 8 10.50 13.01 7.19
N GLU A 9 11.38 12.33 6.47
CA GLU A 9 11.79 10.98 6.82
C GLU A 9 13.08 10.98 7.66
N LYS A 10 13.27 9.90 8.39
CA LYS A 10 14.50 9.57 9.08
C LYS A 10 14.74 8.07 9.01
N ASP A 11 15.88 7.67 8.47
CA ASP A 11 16.24 6.25 8.30
C ASP A 11 15.21 5.44 7.47
N GLY A 12 14.60 6.09 6.48
CA GLY A 12 13.63 5.50 5.55
C GLY A 12 12.21 5.32 6.12
N VAL A 13 11.91 5.88 7.30
CA VAL A 13 10.57 5.91 7.90
C VAL A 13 10.18 7.33 8.30
N THR A 14 8.90 7.56 8.56
CA THR A 14 8.39 8.86 8.99
C THR A 14 9.09 9.33 10.29
N ASP A 15 9.64 10.54 10.29
CA ASP A 15 10.18 11.15 11.52
C ASP A 15 9.04 11.55 12.47
N ALA A 16 8.82 10.73 13.49
CA ALA A 16 7.76 10.92 14.47
C ALA A 16 7.90 12.24 15.26
N ALA A 17 9.14 12.68 15.52
CA ALA A 17 9.38 13.94 16.24
C ALA A 17 9.00 15.13 15.34
N ALA A 18 9.39 15.10 14.07
CA ALA A 18 9.01 16.12 13.11
C ALA A 18 7.50 16.17 12.89
N LEU A 19 6.82 15.00 12.83
CA LEU A 19 5.36 14.94 12.76
C LEU A 19 4.71 15.64 13.96
N GLU A 20 5.18 15.35 15.18
CA GLU A 20 4.65 15.95 16.40
C GLU A 20 4.83 17.48 16.41
N GLU A 21 5.98 17.97 15.98
CA GLU A 21 6.25 19.42 15.88
C GLU A 21 5.37 20.10 14.83
N LEU A 22 5.18 19.48 13.65
CA LEU A 22 4.32 20.01 12.60
C LEU A 22 2.87 20.10 13.05
N LEU A 23 2.37 19.09 13.75
CA LEU A 23 1.00 19.09 14.28
C LEU A 23 0.81 20.11 15.42
N LYS A 24 1.82 20.34 16.25
CA LYS A 24 1.80 21.40 17.26
C LYS A 24 1.80 22.80 16.62
N ALA A 25 2.52 22.97 15.52
CA ALA A 25 2.61 24.24 14.80
C ALA A 25 1.31 24.58 14.04
N ASP A 26 0.53 23.59 13.63
CA ASP A 26 -0.75 23.77 12.95
C ASP A 26 -1.88 22.96 13.64
N PRO A 27 -2.48 23.50 14.72
CA PRO A 27 -3.57 22.84 15.45
C PRO A 27 -4.85 22.61 14.62
N GLN A 28 -4.92 23.17 13.40
CA GLN A 28 -6.03 22.98 12.46
C GLN A 28 -5.72 21.90 11.42
N ALA A 29 -4.62 21.18 11.53
CA ALA A 29 -4.31 20.06 10.66
C ALA A 29 -5.48 19.05 10.63
N ALA A 30 -6.02 18.81 9.46
CA ALA A 30 -7.21 17.95 9.31
C ALA A 30 -6.87 16.47 9.48
N CYS A 31 -5.73 16.05 8.92
CA CYS A 31 -5.31 14.65 8.93
C CYS A 31 -3.81 14.51 8.68
N PHE A 32 -3.29 13.36 9.06
CA PHE A 32 -2.01 12.83 8.62
C PHE A 32 -2.26 11.56 7.81
N TYR A 33 -1.57 11.43 6.66
CA TYR A 33 -1.58 10.25 5.81
C TYR A 33 -0.22 9.57 5.85
N VAL A 34 -0.21 8.25 6.02
CA VAL A 34 0.97 7.39 5.88
C VAL A 34 0.63 6.15 5.08
N GLN A 35 1.58 5.62 4.33
CA GLN A 35 1.43 4.34 3.64
C GLN A 35 2.14 3.24 4.42
N GLN A 36 1.52 2.04 4.49
CA GLN A 36 2.02 0.89 5.21
C GLN A 36 1.94 -0.38 4.35
N PRO A 37 3.04 -1.05 3.98
CA PRO A 37 4.42 -0.55 4.07
C PRO A 37 4.61 0.76 3.29
N ASN A 38 5.66 1.53 3.62
CA ASN A 38 5.91 2.80 2.94
C ASN A 38 6.54 2.61 1.54
N TYR A 39 6.84 3.73 0.87
CA TYR A 39 7.38 3.73 -0.50
C TYR A 39 8.70 2.94 -0.64
N TYR A 40 9.52 2.89 0.39
CA TYR A 40 10.79 2.15 0.40
C TYR A 40 10.65 0.71 0.92
N GLY A 41 9.42 0.26 1.10
CA GLY A 41 9.10 -1.08 1.62
C GLY A 41 9.18 -1.20 3.13
N ASN A 42 9.65 -0.18 3.87
CA ASN A 42 9.77 -0.22 5.33
C ASN A 42 8.40 -0.24 6.02
N ILE A 43 8.38 -0.89 7.17
CA ILE A 43 7.22 -0.92 8.06
C ILE A 43 7.31 0.26 9.04
N GLU A 44 6.33 1.16 8.96
CA GLU A 44 6.21 2.33 9.85
C GLU A 44 5.77 1.94 11.25
N ASP A 45 6.20 2.68 12.29
CA ASP A 45 5.62 2.55 13.63
C ASP A 45 4.22 3.18 13.68
N GLY A 46 3.25 2.48 13.07
CA GLY A 46 1.87 2.94 12.98
C GLY A 46 1.21 3.22 14.34
N ASP A 47 1.62 2.52 15.41
CA ASP A 47 1.11 2.76 16.77
C ASP A 47 1.61 4.10 17.34
N ALA A 48 2.89 4.42 17.15
CA ALA A 48 3.45 5.71 17.60
C ALA A 48 2.84 6.87 16.80
N LEU A 49 2.80 6.75 15.49
CA LEU A 49 2.23 7.76 14.60
C LEU A 49 0.75 8.03 14.93
N GLY A 50 -0.05 6.97 15.13
CA GLY A 50 -1.46 7.09 15.50
C GLY A 50 -1.67 7.83 16.82
N ARG A 51 -0.85 7.55 17.84
CA ARG A 51 -0.90 8.27 19.14
C ARG A 51 -0.60 9.77 18.98
N ILE A 52 0.42 10.12 18.20
CA ILE A 52 0.79 11.51 17.94
C ILE A 52 -0.34 12.24 17.23
N VAL A 53 -0.89 11.67 16.17
CA VAL A 53 -1.95 12.26 15.35
C VAL A 53 -3.22 12.49 16.16
N HIS A 54 -3.67 11.48 16.90
CA HIS A 54 -4.87 11.60 17.74
C HIS A 54 -4.65 12.55 18.94
N GLY A 55 -3.44 12.59 19.50
CA GLY A 55 -3.07 13.55 20.54
C GLY A 55 -3.18 15.00 20.08
N ALA A 56 -3.00 15.27 18.80
CA ALA A 56 -3.21 16.58 18.17
C ALA A 56 -4.67 16.83 17.70
N GLY A 57 -5.57 15.85 17.82
CA GLY A 57 -6.96 15.95 17.38
C GLY A 57 -7.15 15.79 15.86
N ALA A 58 -6.12 15.46 15.11
CA ALA A 58 -6.16 15.22 13.68
C ALA A 58 -6.67 13.79 13.36
N LYS A 59 -7.04 13.56 12.10
CA LYS A 59 -7.45 12.23 11.60
C LYS A 59 -6.25 11.43 11.10
N TYR A 60 -6.19 10.15 11.48
CA TYR A 60 -5.18 9.23 11.02
C TYR A 60 -5.68 8.44 9.81
N ILE A 61 -5.03 8.62 8.67
CA ILE A 61 -5.36 7.94 7.41
C ILE A 61 -4.20 7.04 7.04
N MET A 62 -4.48 5.76 6.82
CA MET A 62 -3.46 4.78 6.42
C MET A 62 -3.74 4.26 5.01
N GLY A 63 -2.78 4.46 4.10
CA GLY A 63 -2.69 3.70 2.86
C GLY A 63 -2.12 2.32 3.16
N CYS A 64 -2.67 1.26 2.60
CA CYS A 64 -2.17 -0.08 2.88
C CYS A 64 -2.14 -0.99 1.66
N ASN A 65 -1.12 -1.84 1.60
CA ASN A 65 -1.10 -2.96 0.68
C ASN A 65 -1.99 -4.07 1.25
N PRO A 66 -3.09 -4.45 0.59
CA PRO A 66 -4.03 -5.43 1.14
C PRO A 66 -3.42 -6.84 1.30
N MET A 67 -2.39 -7.20 0.54
CA MET A 67 -1.68 -8.47 0.72
C MET A 67 -0.85 -8.48 2.01
N ALA A 68 -0.22 -7.36 2.36
CA ALA A 68 0.54 -7.22 3.60
C ALA A 68 -0.34 -7.42 4.85
N LEU A 69 -1.62 -7.06 4.77
CA LEU A 69 -2.57 -7.22 5.89
C LEU A 69 -2.81 -8.69 6.28
N ALA A 70 -2.43 -9.66 5.45
CA ALA A 70 -2.52 -11.08 5.80
C ALA A 70 -1.50 -11.50 6.88
N VAL A 71 -0.46 -10.70 7.12
CA VAL A 71 0.65 -10.99 8.06
C VAL A 71 1.02 -9.82 8.96
N MET A 72 0.45 -8.63 8.72
CA MET A 72 0.68 -7.42 9.50
C MET A 72 -0.58 -7.00 10.26
N LYS A 73 -0.43 -6.10 11.22
CA LYS A 73 -1.56 -5.43 11.86
C LYS A 73 -2.41 -4.70 10.82
N THR A 74 -3.71 -4.74 11.01
CA THR A 74 -4.65 -3.98 10.19
C THR A 74 -4.61 -2.48 10.53
N PRO A 75 -5.03 -1.58 9.61
CA PRO A 75 -5.15 -0.16 9.90
C PRO A 75 -6.00 0.15 11.13
N ALA A 76 -7.06 -0.64 11.37
CA ALA A 76 -7.91 -0.51 12.56
C ALA A 76 -7.16 -0.82 13.87
N GLU A 77 -6.27 -1.81 13.87
CA GLU A 77 -5.43 -2.14 15.03
C GLU A 77 -4.38 -1.07 15.31
N TYR A 78 -3.96 -0.31 14.29
CA TYR A 78 -3.14 0.90 14.44
C TYR A 78 -3.94 2.14 14.82
N GLY A 79 -5.27 2.03 14.92
CA GLY A 79 -6.17 3.12 15.26
C GLY A 79 -6.49 4.07 14.10
N ALA A 80 -6.26 3.68 12.85
CA ALA A 80 -6.59 4.53 11.71
C ALA A 80 -8.08 4.86 11.64
N ASP A 81 -8.41 6.13 11.41
CA ASP A 81 -9.79 6.59 11.20
C ASP A 81 -10.30 6.18 9.81
N ILE A 82 -9.40 6.16 8.83
CA ILE A 82 -9.67 5.81 7.43
C ILE A 82 -8.52 4.95 6.93
N ALA A 83 -8.84 3.88 6.22
CA ALA A 83 -7.87 3.13 5.45
C ALA A 83 -8.24 3.13 3.97
N VAL A 84 -7.21 3.27 3.12
CA VAL A 84 -7.33 3.27 1.67
C VAL A 84 -6.28 2.36 1.05
N GLY A 85 -6.52 1.90 -0.15
CA GLY A 85 -5.54 1.10 -0.88
C GLY A 85 -6.06 0.70 -2.26
N ASP A 86 -5.27 -0.10 -2.94
CA ASP A 86 -5.62 -0.69 -4.23
C ASP A 86 -5.65 -2.22 -4.12
N GLY A 87 -6.68 -2.82 -4.67
CA GLY A 87 -6.88 -4.27 -4.68
C GLY A 87 -6.12 -5.03 -5.77
N GLN A 88 -5.27 -4.36 -6.56
CA GLN A 88 -4.52 -5.03 -7.63
C GLN A 88 -3.76 -6.29 -7.15
N PRO A 89 -3.08 -6.30 -5.98
CA PRO A 89 -2.37 -7.48 -5.50
C PRO A 89 -3.29 -8.69 -5.21
N LEU A 90 -4.59 -8.49 -5.14
CA LEU A 90 -5.58 -9.53 -4.87
C LEU A 90 -6.08 -10.21 -6.17
N GLY A 91 -5.14 -10.72 -6.97
CA GLY A 91 -5.41 -11.56 -8.13
C GLY A 91 -5.72 -10.82 -9.44
N MET A 92 -5.42 -9.52 -9.54
CA MET A 92 -5.53 -8.80 -10.80
C MET A 92 -4.18 -8.72 -11.52
N PRO A 93 -4.15 -8.86 -12.86
CA PRO A 93 -2.92 -8.69 -13.62
C PRO A 93 -2.46 -7.22 -13.62
N LEU A 94 -1.20 -6.98 -13.96
CA LEU A 94 -0.70 -5.64 -14.24
C LEU A 94 -1.37 -5.12 -15.52
N ALA A 95 -2.06 -3.98 -15.41
CA ALA A 95 -2.84 -3.40 -16.50
C ALA A 95 -2.23 -2.10 -17.05
N PHE A 96 -1.02 -1.72 -16.63
CA PHE A 96 -0.25 -0.58 -17.13
C PHE A 96 -1.06 0.71 -17.26
N GLY A 97 -1.80 1.07 -16.20
CA GLY A 97 -2.72 2.21 -16.19
C GLY A 97 -4.17 1.88 -16.57
N GLY A 98 -4.48 0.61 -16.81
CA GLY A 98 -5.86 0.12 -16.97
C GLY A 98 -6.64 0.09 -15.65
N PRO A 99 -7.82 -0.52 -15.60
CA PRO A 99 -8.67 -0.50 -14.44
C PRO A 99 -8.08 -1.35 -13.30
N TYR A 100 -7.97 -0.73 -12.13
CA TYR A 100 -7.65 -1.38 -10.86
C TYR A 100 -8.83 -1.24 -9.89
N LEU A 101 -8.64 -1.52 -8.61
CA LEU A 101 -9.70 -1.50 -7.61
C LEU A 101 -9.27 -0.70 -6.39
N GLY A 102 -9.62 0.60 -6.35
CA GLY A 102 -9.48 1.38 -5.13
C GLY A 102 -10.48 0.91 -4.06
N PHE A 103 -10.03 0.79 -2.81
CA PHE A 103 -10.92 0.55 -1.68
C PHE A 103 -10.73 1.63 -0.61
N MET A 104 -11.80 1.86 0.15
CA MET A 104 -11.80 2.76 1.30
C MET A 104 -12.63 2.16 2.41
N THR A 105 -12.09 2.15 3.62
CA THR A 105 -12.81 1.82 4.85
C THR A 105 -12.67 2.96 5.86
N ALA A 106 -13.61 3.09 6.77
CA ALA A 106 -13.57 4.13 7.78
C ALA A 106 -14.26 3.70 9.07
N THR A 107 -13.94 4.36 10.16
CA THR A 107 -14.66 4.19 11.43
C THR A 107 -16.13 4.59 11.29
N ALA A 108 -17.00 4.06 12.17
CA ALA A 108 -18.43 4.37 12.17
C ALA A 108 -18.71 5.88 12.27
N ALA A 109 -17.86 6.64 12.98
CA ALA A 109 -17.97 8.08 13.09
C ALA A 109 -17.80 8.82 11.76
N MET A 110 -17.06 8.23 10.80
CA MET A 110 -16.79 8.80 9.48
C MET A 110 -17.77 8.35 8.40
N THR A 111 -18.67 7.39 8.67
CA THR A 111 -19.57 6.78 7.67
C THR A 111 -20.36 7.81 6.85
N ARG A 112 -20.88 8.86 7.50
CA ARG A 112 -21.65 9.91 6.80
C ARG A 112 -20.79 10.84 5.92
N LYS A 113 -19.46 10.77 6.05
CA LYS A 113 -18.48 11.57 5.29
C LYS A 113 -17.84 10.78 4.16
N LEU A 114 -18.03 9.45 4.12
CA LEU A 114 -17.51 8.63 3.03
C LEU A 114 -18.09 9.08 1.68
N PRO A 115 -17.27 9.21 0.63
CA PRO A 115 -17.76 9.46 -0.72
C PRO A 115 -18.40 8.19 -1.31
N GLY A 116 -19.11 8.36 -2.43
CA GLY A 116 -19.68 7.26 -3.21
C GLY A 116 -20.98 6.69 -2.64
N ARG A 117 -21.51 5.71 -3.33
CA ARG A 117 -22.75 5.03 -2.99
C ARG A 117 -22.52 3.98 -1.93
N ILE A 118 -23.32 3.97 -0.88
CA ILE A 118 -23.29 2.97 0.18
C ILE A 118 -24.56 2.14 0.11
N VAL A 119 -24.39 0.84 -0.03
CA VAL A 119 -25.48 -0.14 -0.08
C VAL A 119 -25.63 -0.77 1.31
N GLY A 120 -26.87 -0.76 1.82
CA GLY A 120 -27.25 -1.45 3.04
C GLY A 120 -27.92 -2.78 2.74
N GLU A 121 -27.73 -3.76 3.60
CA GLU A 121 -28.48 -5.01 3.59
C GLU A 121 -29.79 -4.84 4.36
N THR A 122 -30.88 -5.40 3.83
CA THR A 122 -32.22 -5.38 4.41
C THR A 122 -32.97 -6.65 4.04
N ALA A 123 -34.24 -6.74 4.39
CA ALA A 123 -35.14 -7.78 3.91
C ALA A 123 -36.25 -7.18 3.04
N ASP A 124 -36.70 -7.91 2.03
CA ASP A 124 -37.89 -7.55 1.23
C ASP A 124 -39.19 -7.84 2.01
N ASN A 125 -40.33 -7.54 1.41
CA ASN A 125 -41.64 -7.76 2.00
C ASN A 125 -42.01 -9.25 2.21
N GLN A 126 -41.15 -10.18 1.72
CA GLN A 126 -41.29 -11.62 1.94
C GLN A 126 -40.21 -12.16 2.89
N GLY A 127 -39.43 -11.28 3.55
CA GLY A 127 -38.36 -11.64 4.47
C GLY A 127 -37.09 -12.17 3.79
N ARG A 128 -36.96 -12.04 2.45
CA ARG A 128 -35.74 -12.47 1.74
C ARG A 128 -34.70 -11.37 1.76
N ARG A 129 -33.43 -11.76 1.79
CA ARG A 129 -32.29 -10.84 1.72
C ARG A 129 -32.40 -9.90 0.52
N ALA A 130 -32.29 -8.60 0.77
CA ALA A 130 -32.36 -7.56 -0.24
C ALA A 130 -31.33 -6.46 0.04
N PHE A 131 -31.07 -5.61 -0.94
CA PHE A 131 -30.13 -4.50 -0.83
C PHE A 131 -30.79 -3.19 -1.22
N VAL A 132 -30.40 -2.11 -0.56
CA VAL A 132 -30.94 -0.78 -0.75
C VAL A 132 -29.83 0.28 -0.67
N LEU A 133 -29.94 1.33 -1.48
CA LEU A 133 -29.07 2.50 -1.34
C LEU A 133 -29.37 3.24 -0.05
N THR A 134 -28.32 3.52 0.70
CA THR A 134 -28.39 4.26 1.96
C THR A 134 -27.67 5.61 1.87
N LEU A 135 -27.91 6.51 2.83
CA LEU A 135 -27.23 7.83 2.94
C LEU A 135 -27.30 8.68 1.67
N GLN A 136 -28.34 8.55 0.88
CA GLN A 136 -28.48 9.15 -0.45
C GLN A 136 -28.48 10.70 -0.43
N ALA A 137 -28.86 11.33 0.67
CA ALA A 137 -28.99 12.79 0.76
C ALA A 137 -27.68 13.56 0.46
N ARG A 138 -26.51 12.91 0.48
CA ARG A 138 -25.21 13.48 0.16
C ARG A 138 -24.75 13.22 -1.28
N GLU A 139 -25.49 12.42 -2.03
CA GLU A 139 -25.13 11.94 -3.36
C GLU A 139 -25.44 12.96 -4.47
N GLN A 140 -24.77 12.81 -5.61
CA GLN A 140 -24.81 13.72 -6.77
C GLN A 140 -26.24 13.89 -7.32
N HIS A 141 -27.04 12.82 -7.41
CA HIS A 141 -28.40 12.89 -7.94
C HIS A 141 -29.36 13.73 -7.07
N ILE A 142 -28.99 14.01 -5.81
CA ILE A 142 -29.73 14.89 -4.90
C ILE A 142 -29.04 16.24 -4.73
N ARG A 143 -27.74 16.23 -4.41
CA ARG A 143 -26.96 17.43 -4.07
C ARG A 143 -26.38 18.15 -5.28
N ARG A 144 -26.31 17.49 -6.44
CA ARG A 144 -25.71 18.02 -7.67
C ARG A 144 -24.28 18.51 -7.44
N GLU A 145 -23.99 19.78 -7.74
CA GLU A 145 -22.67 20.40 -7.55
C GLU A 145 -22.20 20.46 -6.08
N LYS A 146 -23.13 20.30 -5.14
CA LYS A 146 -22.85 20.30 -3.69
C LYS A 146 -22.66 18.90 -3.11
N ALA A 147 -22.57 17.86 -3.95
CA ALA A 147 -22.34 16.50 -3.50
C ALA A 147 -20.97 16.33 -2.86
N SER A 148 -20.86 15.41 -1.91
CA SER A 148 -19.58 15.05 -1.29
C SER A 148 -18.60 14.43 -2.29
N SER A 149 -19.12 13.74 -3.33
CA SER A 149 -18.36 13.18 -4.43
C SER A 149 -19.20 13.18 -5.70
N ASN A 150 -18.54 13.42 -6.83
CA ASN A 150 -19.12 13.32 -8.18
C ASN A 150 -18.69 12.02 -8.89
N VAL A 151 -18.16 11.02 -8.16
CA VAL A 151 -17.85 9.71 -8.72
C VAL A 151 -19.13 9.02 -9.19
N CYS A 152 -19.21 8.77 -10.49
CA CYS A 152 -20.37 8.12 -11.14
C CYS A 152 -20.09 6.66 -11.47
N SER A 153 -18.92 6.38 -12.06
CA SER A 153 -18.49 5.03 -12.45
C SER A 153 -17.70 4.37 -11.32
N ASN A 154 -17.66 3.05 -11.34
CA ASN A 154 -16.91 2.26 -10.37
C ASN A 154 -16.24 1.06 -11.08
N GLN A 155 -15.44 0.32 -10.34
CA GLN A 155 -14.69 -0.85 -10.80
C GLN A 155 -15.38 -2.15 -10.35
N ALA A 156 -16.68 -2.29 -10.62
CA ALA A 156 -17.47 -3.44 -10.17
C ALA A 156 -16.93 -4.78 -10.67
N LEU A 157 -16.43 -4.85 -11.92
CA LEU A 157 -15.83 -6.07 -12.46
C LEU A 157 -14.53 -6.42 -11.72
N CYS A 158 -13.67 -5.45 -11.45
CA CYS A 158 -12.46 -5.67 -10.65
C CYS A 158 -12.82 -6.11 -9.21
N ALA A 159 -13.85 -5.51 -8.61
CA ALA A 159 -14.35 -5.92 -7.31
C ALA A 159 -14.84 -7.37 -7.30
N LEU A 160 -15.52 -7.80 -8.36
CA LEU A 160 -15.95 -9.19 -8.53
C LEU A 160 -14.74 -10.13 -8.65
N ALA A 161 -13.76 -9.79 -9.50
CA ALA A 161 -12.53 -10.57 -9.66
C ALA A 161 -11.77 -10.75 -8.33
N VAL A 162 -11.60 -9.67 -7.59
CA VAL A 162 -11.01 -9.70 -6.24
C VAL A 162 -11.85 -10.55 -5.28
N GLY A 163 -13.17 -10.44 -5.31
CA GLY A 163 -14.07 -11.26 -4.50
C GLY A 163 -13.92 -12.76 -4.78
N VAL A 164 -13.79 -13.15 -6.05
CA VAL A 164 -13.50 -14.53 -6.46
C VAL A 164 -12.13 -14.99 -5.97
N TYR A 165 -11.10 -14.18 -6.16
CA TYR A 165 -9.75 -14.46 -5.67
C TYR A 165 -9.73 -14.70 -4.15
N LEU A 166 -10.31 -13.78 -3.37
CA LEU A 166 -10.38 -13.88 -1.93
C LEU A 166 -11.13 -15.14 -1.46
N SER A 167 -12.22 -15.47 -2.14
CA SER A 167 -13.02 -16.67 -1.84
C SER A 167 -12.27 -17.96 -2.17
N THR A 168 -11.49 -17.96 -3.24
CA THR A 168 -10.70 -19.12 -3.70
C THR A 168 -9.48 -19.34 -2.79
N MET A 169 -8.74 -18.28 -2.49
CA MET A 169 -7.52 -18.34 -1.67
C MET A 169 -7.84 -18.62 -0.19
N GLY A 170 -8.89 -18.00 0.31
CA GLY A 170 -9.23 -18.01 1.72
C GLY A 170 -8.11 -17.46 2.62
N ASN A 171 -8.28 -17.51 3.91
CA ASN A 171 -7.33 -16.98 4.89
C ASN A 171 -5.94 -17.64 4.78
N LYS A 172 -5.90 -18.97 4.64
CA LYS A 172 -4.62 -19.70 4.53
C LYS A 172 -3.86 -19.35 3.25
N GLY A 173 -4.56 -19.25 2.12
CA GLY A 173 -3.95 -18.88 0.85
C GLY A 173 -3.36 -17.48 0.88
N LEU A 174 -4.10 -16.51 1.37
CA LEU A 174 -3.60 -15.12 1.50
C LEU A 174 -2.36 -15.03 2.39
N LYS A 175 -2.39 -15.71 3.56
CA LYS A 175 -1.23 -15.77 4.45
C LYS A 175 -0.02 -16.42 3.77
N ASN A 176 -0.23 -17.48 3.00
CA ASN A 176 0.85 -18.16 2.27
C ASN A 176 1.46 -17.23 1.21
N VAL A 177 0.64 -16.53 0.41
CA VAL A 177 1.11 -15.56 -0.59
C VAL A 177 1.94 -14.45 0.05
N ALA A 178 1.43 -13.83 1.11
CA ALA A 178 2.15 -12.78 1.84
C ALA A 178 3.48 -13.29 2.43
N THR A 179 3.47 -14.48 3.05
CA THR A 179 4.68 -15.09 3.61
C THR A 179 5.72 -15.42 2.53
N GLN A 180 5.28 -15.93 1.37
CA GLN A 180 6.17 -16.17 0.24
C GLN A 180 6.79 -14.86 -0.27
N SER A 181 6.00 -13.80 -0.39
CA SER A 181 6.49 -12.50 -0.84
C SER A 181 7.58 -11.95 0.09
N ILE A 182 7.37 -11.99 1.41
CA ILE A 182 8.39 -11.61 2.41
C ILE A 182 9.63 -12.48 2.27
N SER A 183 9.47 -13.81 2.30
CA SER A 183 10.61 -14.74 2.27
C SER A 183 11.48 -14.54 1.03
N LYS A 184 10.87 -14.31 -0.13
CA LYS A 184 11.58 -14.09 -1.38
C LYS A 184 12.26 -12.74 -1.44
N ALA A 185 11.64 -11.67 -0.91
CA ALA A 185 12.27 -10.36 -0.82
C ALA A 185 13.53 -10.41 0.07
N HIS A 186 13.44 -11.04 1.23
CA HIS A 186 14.60 -11.22 2.12
C HIS A 186 15.69 -12.10 1.48
N TYR A 187 15.30 -13.18 0.80
CA TYR A 187 16.24 -14.03 0.06
C TYR A 187 17.01 -13.25 -1.01
N LEU A 188 16.30 -12.46 -1.83
CA LEU A 188 16.93 -11.64 -2.86
C LEU A 188 17.82 -10.57 -2.23
N ALA A 189 17.36 -9.90 -1.17
CA ALA A 189 18.14 -8.87 -0.48
C ALA A 189 19.47 -9.43 0.06
N GLU A 190 19.44 -10.60 0.73
CA GLU A 190 20.65 -11.28 1.20
C GLU A 190 21.60 -11.64 0.05
N GLY A 191 21.04 -12.14 -1.06
CA GLY A 191 21.83 -12.46 -2.26
C GLY A 191 22.49 -11.22 -2.85
N LEU A 192 21.78 -10.12 -2.97
CA LEU A 192 22.31 -8.85 -3.50
C LEU A 192 23.38 -8.24 -2.59
N VAL A 193 23.21 -8.33 -1.28
CA VAL A 193 24.26 -7.95 -0.30
C VAL A 193 25.50 -8.84 -0.49
N GLY A 194 25.32 -10.15 -0.68
CA GLY A 194 26.40 -11.07 -1.01
C GLY A 194 27.08 -10.79 -2.36
N ALA A 195 26.40 -10.11 -3.27
CA ALA A 195 26.93 -9.64 -4.56
C ALA A 195 27.60 -8.25 -4.49
N GLY A 196 27.66 -7.61 -3.30
CA GLY A 196 28.36 -6.36 -3.08
C GLY A 196 27.48 -5.10 -2.96
N LEU A 197 26.16 -5.24 -3.00
CA LEU A 197 25.25 -4.12 -2.73
C LEU A 197 25.07 -3.93 -1.23
N THR A 198 24.60 -2.74 -0.84
CA THR A 198 24.27 -2.43 0.56
C THR A 198 22.77 -2.28 0.73
N LEU A 199 22.16 -3.00 1.65
CA LEU A 199 20.75 -2.85 2.01
C LEU A 199 20.55 -1.55 2.80
N GLU A 200 19.65 -0.67 2.36
CA GLU A 200 19.32 0.59 3.05
C GLU A 200 18.28 0.41 4.15
N ASN A 201 17.37 -0.55 4.01
CA ASN A 201 16.34 -0.80 5.00
C ASN A 201 16.97 -1.21 6.35
N LYS A 202 16.80 -0.37 7.37
CA LYS A 202 17.34 -0.60 8.71
C LYS A 202 16.39 -1.35 9.63
N GLY A 203 15.10 -1.35 9.31
CA GLY A 203 14.04 -2.02 10.04
C GLY A 203 13.42 -3.16 9.24
N GLU A 204 12.27 -3.60 9.72
CA GLU A 204 11.45 -4.59 9.02
C GLU A 204 10.91 -4.03 7.71
N TYR A 205 10.83 -4.87 6.69
CA TYR A 205 10.20 -4.54 5.41
C TYR A 205 9.36 -5.72 4.89
N PHE A 206 8.42 -5.45 4.00
CA PHE A 206 7.51 -6.47 3.51
C PHE A 206 8.08 -7.19 2.29
N ASN A 207 7.77 -6.73 1.10
CA ASN A 207 8.15 -7.37 -0.16
C ASN A 207 8.94 -6.44 -1.09
N GLU A 208 9.15 -5.22 -0.65
CA GLU A 208 9.96 -4.21 -1.32
C GLU A 208 11.11 -3.79 -0.41
N PHE A 209 12.26 -3.50 -0.99
CA PHE A 209 13.45 -3.06 -0.27
C PHE A 209 14.38 -2.26 -1.18
N VAL A 210 15.23 -1.44 -0.58
CA VAL A 210 16.16 -0.58 -1.31
C VAL A 210 17.60 -1.06 -1.10
N THR A 211 18.35 -1.14 -2.19
CA THR A 211 19.80 -1.30 -2.13
C THR A 211 20.51 -0.09 -2.71
N THR A 212 21.71 0.17 -2.20
CA THR A 212 22.64 1.15 -2.76
C THR A 212 23.98 0.50 -3.13
N SER A 213 24.68 1.07 -4.11
CA SER A 213 26.01 0.61 -4.50
C SER A 213 26.83 1.75 -5.11
N ASP A 214 28.16 1.52 -5.25
CA ASP A 214 29.03 2.39 -6.02
C ASP A 214 28.92 2.17 -7.53
N ILE A 215 28.27 1.07 -7.95
CA ILE A 215 27.96 0.79 -9.34
C ILE A 215 26.71 1.61 -9.71
N PRO A 216 26.72 2.38 -10.80
CA PRO A 216 25.53 3.09 -11.24
C PRO A 216 24.34 2.17 -11.45
N ALA A 217 23.17 2.57 -10.95
CA ALA A 217 21.93 1.79 -11.05
C ALA A 217 21.60 1.43 -12.52
N GLU A 218 21.79 2.37 -13.45
CA GLU A 218 21.59 2.16 -14.87
C GLU A 218 22.45 0.99 -15.42
N LYS A 219 23.71 0.86 -14.95
CA LYS A 219 24.60 -0.23 -15.38
C LYS A 219 24.09 -1.60 -14.93
N ILE A 220 23.59 -1.67 -13.70
CA ILE A 220 22.99 -2.90 -13.16
C ILE A 220 21.72 -3.26 -13.94
N LEU A 221 20.83 -2.29 -14.13
CA LEU A 221 19.56 -2.51 -14.82
C LEU A 221 19.75 -2.88 -16.29
N ALA A 222 20.71 -2.24 -16.99
CA ALA A 222 21.04 -2.60 -18.36
C ALA A 222 21.60 -4.02 -18.51
N ALA A 223 22.38 -4.50 -17.53
CA ALA A 223 22.86 -5.87 -17.53
C ALA A 223 21.74 -6.89 -17.31
N LEU A 224 20.77 -6.58 -16.46
CA LEU A 224 19.56 -7.39 -16.26
C LEU A 224 18.70 -7.43 -17.53
N GLU A 225 18.48 -6.26 -18.15
CA GLU A 225 17.70 -6.13 -19.40
C GLU A 225 18.34 -6.93 -20.55
N ALA A 226 19.66 -6.99 -20.63
CA ALA A 226 20.37 -7.78 -21.63
C ALA A 226 20.11 -9.31 -21.51
N GLU A 227 19.63 -9.78 -20.37
CA GLU A 227 19.19 -11.16 -20.13
C GLU A 227 17.65 -11.27 -19.98
N ASP A 228 16.91 -10.32 -20.58
CA ASP A 228 15.43 -10.27 -20.58
C ASP A 228 14.81 -10.17 -19.16
N ILE A 229 15.55 -9.60 -18.19
CA ILE A 229 15.07 -9.39 -16.83
C ILE A 229 14.76 -7.91 -16.62
N LEU A 230 13.50 -7.58 -16.38
CA LEU A 230 13.11 -6.26 -15.90
C LEU A 230 13.47 -6.16 -14.41
N GLY A 231 14.57 -5.46 -14.12
CA GLY A 231 15.08 -5.28 -12.76
C GLY A 231 14.22 -4.36 -11.88
N GLY A 232 14.81 -3.89 -10.77
CA GLY A 232 14.14 -2.97 -9.86
C GLY A 232 13.97 -1.56 -10.46
N TYR A 233 13.37 -0.66 -9.67
CA TYR A 233 13.14 0.73 -10.05
C TYR A 233 14.30 1.61 -9.55
N PRO A 234 14.98 2.37 -10.42
CA PRO A 234 16.05 3.27 -10.01
C PRO A 234 15.45 4.48 -9.28
N LEU A 235 15.81 4.64 -8.01
CA LEU A 235 15.43 5.83 -7.22
C LEU A 235 16.32 7.03 -7.56
N ASP A 236 17.59 6.75 -7.83
CA ASP A 236 18.61 7.68 -8.31
C ASP A 236 19.79 6.88 -8.92
N ASP A 237 20.92 7.55 -9.15
CA ASP A 237 22.10 6.96 -9.80
C ASP A 237 22.69 5.75 -9.06
N LYS A 238 22.41 5.61 -7.76
CA LYS A 238 23.02 4.59 -6.88
C LYS A 238 22.02 3.66 -6.20
N ARG A 239 20.76 4.06 -6.12
CA ARG A 239 19.74 3.33 -5.37
C ARG A 239 18.74 2.66 -6.29
N ILE A 240 18.43 1.42 -5.98
CA ILE A 240 17.42 0.62 -6.69
C ILE A 240 16.41 0.11 -5.66
N LEU A 241 15.12 0.35 -5.92
CA LEU A 241 14.01 -0.25 -5.22
C LEU A 241 13.66 -1.58 -5.89
N TRP A 242 13.73 -2.66 -5.14
CA TRP A 242 13.41 -4.02 -5.57
C TRP A 242 12.05 -4.45 -5.02
N CYS A 243 11.40 -5.34 -5.74
CA CYS A 243 10.13 -5.94 -5.32
C CYS A 243 10.14 -7.43 -5.64
N CYS A 244 9.74 -8.24 -4.67
CA CYS A 244 9.47 -9.66 -4.87
C CYS A 244 8.04 -10.00 -4.49
N THR A 245 7.44 -10.91 -5.25
CA THR A 245 6.12 -11.47 -4.93
C THR A 245 6.21 -13.00 -4.88
N GLU A 246 5.11 -13.65 -4.58
CA GLU A 246 5.01 -15.12 -4.64
C GLU A 246 5.31 -15.68 -6.02
N MET A 247 5.21 -14.87 -7.08
CA MET A 247 5.43 -15.30 -8.46
C MET A 247 6.91 -15.48 -8.81
N ASN A 248 7.82 -14.77 -8.15
CA ASN A 248 9.25 -14.92 -8.43
C ASN A 248 9.76 -16.28 -8.01
N THR A 249 10.48 -16.96 -8.88
CA THR A 249 11.10 -18.24 -8.58
C THR A 249 12.50 -18.06 -7.96
N LYS A 250 12.98 -19.09 -7.26
CA LYS A 250 14.33 -19.06 -6.72
C LYS A 250 15.38 -18.91 -7.84
N ALA A 251 15.19 -19.60 -8.97
CA ALA A 251 16.11 -19.54 -10.10
C ALA A 251 16.24 -18.14 -10.68
N GLU A 252 15.10 -17.43 -10.88
CA GLU A 252 15.09 -16.05 -11.36
C GLU A 252 15.83 -15.11 -10.39
N MET A 253 15.63 -15.27 -9.08
CA MET A 253 16.35 -14.48 -8.08
C MET A 253 17.86 -14.79 -8.06
N ASP A 254 18.24 -16.06 -8.20
CA ASP A 254 19.64 -16.47 -8.31
C ASP A 254 20.32 -15.89 -9.56
N ASP A 255 19.59 -15.81 -10.69
CA ASP A 255 20.08 -15.17 -11.92
C ASP A 255 20.29 -13.67 -11.73
N VAL A 256 19.36 -12.96 -11.07
CA VAL A 256 19.55 -11.54 -10.71
C VAL A 256 20.81 -11.35 -9.88
N VAL A 257 21.03 -12.18 -8.85
CA VAL A 257 22.22 -12.09 -7.98
C VAL A 257 23.50 -12.37 -8.77
N ARG A 258 23.49 -13.37 -9.66
CA ARG A 258 24.64 -13.70 -10.54
C ARG A 258 25.01 -12.51 -11.42
N ILE A 259 24.01 -11.94 -12.13
CA ILE A 259 24.23 -10.82 -13.06
C ILE A 259 24.78 -9.61 -12.31
N VAL A 260 24.17 -9.24 -11.17
CA VAL A 260 24.66 -8.13 -10.35
C VAL A 260 26.10 -8.33 -9.91
N LYS A 261 26.47 -9.55 -9.52
CA LYS A 261 27.85 -9.90 -9.14
C LYS A 261 28.83 -9.81 -10.31
N GLU A 262 28.40 -10.09 -11.54
CA GLU A 262 29.25 -10.00 -12.74
C GLU A 262 29.48 -8.55 -13.20
N VAL A 263 28.58 -7.63 -12.85
CA VAL A 263 28.68 -6.20 -13.14
C VAL A 263 29.64 -5.48 -12.21
N GLY A 264 29.82 -5.96 -10.98
CA GLY A 264 30.72 -5.40 -9.94
C GLY A 264 32.09 -5.95 -10.05
#